data_1d34cc63d9517aaf4e917625eea511ea
#
_entry.id   1d34cc63d9517aaf4e917625eea511ea
#
_cell.length_a   1.000
_cell.length_b   1.000
_cell.length_c   1.000
_cell.angle_alpha   90.00
_cell.angle_beta   90.00
_cell.angle_gamma   90.00
#
_symmetry.space_group_name_H-M   'P 1'
#
loop_
_entity.id
_entity.type
_entity.pdbx_description
1 polymer ?
#
loop_
_entity_poly.entity_id
_entity_poly.type
_entity_poly.pdbx_seq_one_letter_code
_entity_poly.pdbx_strand_id
1 'polypeptide(L)'
;VLLNKDRIKEIDALPIVNGFESVCENNIYPGFMLEKTRRFGDRGARYTSVFYQGKLKSAFEKKYDTTRLPKVINLAGGPISINAIMKNDDKSPLDGFYKVKQIIDAISDKIPSNDILIITPFNKTVKSLKKYLVENNININVETIDRVQGKTVEVAILLLCNSSYFFSLKQKRFNVSTSRSRLNTFIVHDENIFSELSNNSLVGKYLNMMKNENLKLIGDN
;
A
#
# COMPACT_ATOMS: atom_id res chain seq x y z
N VAL A 1 -18.44 -25.75 1.14
CA VAL A 1 -19.11 -26.23 -0.07
C VAL A 1 -18.31 -25.69 -1.25
N LEU A 2 -17.59 -26.57 -1.96
CA LEU A 2 -16.92 -26.23 -3.22
C LEU A 2 -17.99 -26.16 -4.32
N LEU A 3 -18.43 -24.96 -4.64
CA LEU A 3 -19.28 -24.72 -5.81
C LEU A 3 -18.45 -24.95 -7.07
N ASN A 4 -18.85 -25.91 -7.87
CA ASN A 4 -18.23 -26.16 -9.18
C ASN A 4 -18.56 -24.98 -10.10
N LYS A 5 -17.56 -24.15 -10.41
CA LYS A 5 -17.71 -22.94 -11.24
C LYS A 5 -18.30 -23.24 -12.62
N ASP A 6 -18.07 -24.42 -13.17
CA ASP A 6 -18.56 -24.83 -14.49
C ASP A 6 -20.06 -25.11 -14.52
N ARG A 7 -20.70 -25.26 -13.37
CA ARG A 7 -22.16 -25.46 -13.24
C ARG A 7 -22.93 -24.17 -12.93
N ILE A 8 -22.24 -23.07 -12.62
CA ILE A 8 -22.88 -21.79 -12.33
C ILE A 8 -23.01 -21.03 -13.65
N LYS A 9 -24.06 -21.33 -14.40
CA LYS A 9 -24.34 -20.64 -15.68
C LYS A 9 -25.24 -19.40 -15.52
N GLU A 10 -25.74 -19.12 -14.34
CA GLU A 10 -26.83 -18.17 -14.19
C GLU A 10 -26.38 -16.96 -13.35
N ILE A 11 -26.81 -15.81 -13.80
CA ILE A 11 -26.58 -14.51 -13.16
C ILE A 11 -26.99 -14.53 -11.68
N ASP A 12 -28.03 -15.28 -11.32
CA ASP A 12 -28.55 -15.36 -9.95
C ASP A 12 -27.60 -16.05 -8.96
N ALA A 13 -26.65 -16.86 -9.44
CA ALA A 13 -25.66 -17.51 -8.60
C ALA A 13 -24.39 -16.66 -8.40
N LEU A 14 -24.16 -15.63 -9.20
CA LEU A 14 -23.00 -14.74 -9.10
C LEU A 14 -22.88 -14.04 -7.73
N PRO A 15 -23.97 -13.56 -7.08
CA PRO A 15 -23.90 -12.96 -5.74
C PRO A 15 -23.36 -13.93 -4.68
N ILE A 16 -23.65 -15.24 -4.82
CA ILE A 16 -23.14 -16.28 -3.91
C ILE A 16 -21.63 -16.47 -4.08
N VAL A 17 -21.13 -16.36 -5.32
CA VAL A 17 -19.72 -16.57 -5.66
C VAL A 17 -18.88 -15.32 -5.41
N ASN A 18 -19.37 -14.17 -5.84
CA ASN A 18 -18.65 -12.88 -5.81
C ASN A 18 -19.07 -11.99 -4.65
N GLY A 19 -20.07 -12.40 -3.87
CA GLY A 19 -20.53 -11.69 -2.69
C GLY A 19 -21.06 -10.28 -3.00
N PHE A 20 -20.72 -9.35 -2.18
CA PHE A 20 -21.25 -7.98 -2.20
C PHE A 20 -21.00 -7.22 -3.52
N GLU A 21 -19.87 -7.48 -4.18
CA GLU A 21 -19.53 -6.81 -5.44
C GLU A 21 -20.52 -7.13 -6.54
N SER A 22 -20.89 -8.40 -6.69
CA SER A 22 -21.85 -8.83 -7.71
C SER A 22 -23.24 -8.21 -7.49
N VAL A 23 -23.65 -8.05 -6.25
CA VAL A 23 -24.90 -7.37 -5.88
C VAL A 23 -24.89 -5.90 -6.31
N CYS A 24 -23.77 -5.20 -6.11
CA CYS A 24 -23.61 -3.80 -6.49
C CYS A 24 -23.51 -3.63 -8.02
N GLU A 25 -22.75 -4.49 -8.70
CA GLU A 25 -22.52 -4.41 -10.15
C GLU A 25 -23.80 -4.67 -10.94
N ASN A 26 -24.66 -5.53 -10.46
CA ASN A 26 -25.95 -5.85 -11.11
C ASN A 26 -27.09 -4.87 -10.76
N ASN A 27 -26.81 -3.76 -10.06
CA ASN A 27 -27.80 -2.75 -9.65
C ASN A 27 -29.04 -3.33 -8.92
N ILE A 28 -28.91 -4.48 -8.26
CA ILE A 28 -30.00 -5.11 -7.52
C ILE A 28 -30.42 -4.26 -6.31
N TYR A 29 -29.43 -3.55 -5.72
CA TYR A 29 -29.65 -2.61 -4.64
C TYR A 29 -28.92 -1.28 -4.90
N PRO A 30 -29.46 -0.14 -4.41
CA PRO A 30 -28.77 1.13 -4.52
C PRO A 30 -27.44 1.07 -3.74
N GLY A 31 -26.33 1.24 -4.46
CA GLY A 31 -25.00 1.30 -3.87
C GLY A 31 -24.66 2.73 -3.42
N PHE A 32 -24.18 2.87 -2.19
CA PHE A 32 -23.64 4.13 -1.68
C PHE A 32 -22.13 4.01 -1.50
N MET A 33 -21.39 4.93 -2.11
CA MET A 33 -19.95 5.03 -1.90
C MET A 33 -19.66 6.01 -0.78
N LEU A 34 -18.81 5.61 0.19
CA LEU A 34 -18.30 6.55 1.20
C LEU A 34 -17.25 7.46 0.55
N GLU A 35 -17.55 8.75 0.46
CA GLU A 35 -16.71 9.76 -0.19
C GLU A 35 -15.74 10.46 0.78
N LYS A 36 -15.81 10.16 2.07
CA LYS A 36 -14.95 10.77 3.10
C LYS A 36 -14.13 9.72 3.85
N THR A 37 -12.86 10.01 4.05
CA THR A 37 -11.96 9.22 4.91
C THR A 37 -11.47 10.04 6.09
N ARG A 38 -11.46 9.44 7.29
CA ARG A 38 -10.86 10.01 8.50
C ARG A 38 -9.49 9.40 8.82
N ARG A 39 -8.93 8.61 7.91
CA ARG A 39 -7.68 7.90 8.18
C ARG A 39 -6.46 8.74 7.87
N PHE A 40 -6.43 9.48 6.78
CA PHE A 40 -5.26 10.17 6.27
C PHE A 40 -5.60 11.53 5.67
N GLY A 41 -4.59 12.41 5.59
CA GLY A 41 -4.69 13.77 5.08
C GLY A 41 -4.98 13.86 3.57
N ASP A 42 -5.03 15.09 3.04
CA ASP A 42 -5.50 15.38 1.68
C ASP A 42 -4.67 14.70 0.59
N ARG A 43 -3.33 14.66 0.73
CA ARG A 43 -2.50 14.00 -0.28
C ARG A 43 -2.76 12.49 -0.29
N GLY A 44 -2.89 11.85 0.88
CA GLY A 44 -3.24 10.43 0.99
C GLY A 44 -4.63 10.14 0.42
N ALA A 45 -5.61 11.01 0.65
CA ALA A 45 -6.95 10.91 0.07
C ALA A 45 -6.89 11.05 -1.46
N ARG A 46 -6.14 12.01 -2.00
CA ARG A 46 -5.97 12.22 -3.45
C ARG A 46 -5.43 10.96 -4.15
N TYR A 47 -4.38 10.34 -3.61
CA TYR A 47 -3.83 9.10 -4.16
C TYR A 47 -4.85 7.94 -4.08
N THR A 48 -5.47 7.75 -2.94
CA THR A 48 -6.42 6.67 -2.73
C THR A 48 -7.70 6.86 -3.54
N SER A 49 -8.11 8.12 -3.81
CA SER A 49 -9.32 8.45 -4.58
C SER A 49 -9.33 7.88 -6.00
N VAL A 50 -8.14 7.56 -6.55
CA VAL A 50 -8.03 6.87 -7.85
C VAL A 50 -8.86 5.58 -7.87
N PHE A 51 -8.94 4.85 -6.74
CA PHE A 51 -9.73 3.62 -6.60
C PHE A 51 -11.21 3.87 -6.30
N TYR A 52 -11.58 5.12 -6.03
CA TYR A 52 -12.93 5.57 -5.64
C TYR A 52 -13.49 6.60 -6.62
N GLN A 53 -13.24 6.43 -7.91
CA GLN A 53 -13.72 7.30 -9.00
C GLN A 53 -13.35 8.78 -8.81
N GLY A 54 -12.25 9.08 -8.12
CA GLY A 54 -11.83 10.45 -7.82
C GLY A 54 -12.64 11.15 -6.72
N LYS A 55 -13.60 10.47 -6.08
CA LYS A 55 -14.56 11.11 -5.14
C LYS A 55 -14.10 11.14 -3.70
N LEU A 56 -13.12 10.31 -3.31
CA LEU A 56 -12.68 10.22 -1.91
C LEU A 56 -11.98 11.51 -1.48
N LYS A 57 -12.49 12.13 -0.41
CA LYS A 57 -11.95 13.34 0.22
C LYS A 57 -11.47 13.05 1.63
N SER A 58 -10.47 13.79 2.10
CA SER A 58 -10.07 13.74 3.49
C SER A 58 -11.09 14.43 4.40
N ALA A 59 -11.38 13.79 5.52
CA ALA A 59 -12.00 14.39 6.71
C ALA A 59 -11.13 14.07 7.93
N PHE A 60 -9.80 14.09 7.73
CA PHE A 60 -8.82 13.78 8.76
C PHE A 60 -8.62 14.99 9.67
N GLU A 61 -8.85 14.78 10.96
CA GLU A 61 -8.88 15.87 11.96
C GLU A 61 -7.68 15.81 12.93
N LYS A 62 -6.89 14.71 12.90
CA LYS A 62 -5.76 14.55 13.83
C LYS A 62 -4.67 15.59 13.53
N LYS A 63 -4.39 16.42 14.51
CA LYS A 63 -3.28 17.37 14.45
C LYS A 63 -2.01 16.71 14.99
N TYR A 64 -0.90 16.85 14.27
CA TYR A 64 0.40 16.39 14.71
C TYR A 64 1.25 17.58 15.15
N ASP A 65 2.01 17.38 16.22
CA ASP A 65 3.08 18.30 16.58
C ASP A 65 4.24 18.10 15.59
N THR A 66 4.41 19.04 14.68
CA THR A 66 5.40 18.98 13.60
C THR A 66 6.83 18.93 14.12
N THR A 67 7.09 19.48 15.31
CA THR A 67 8.43 19.48 15.93
C THR A 67 8.85 18.09 16.40
N ARG A 68 7.87 17.20 16.61
CA ARG A 68 8.05 15.84 17.08
C ARG A 68 8.03 14.80 15.97
N LEU A 69 7.88 15.21 14.71
CA LEU A 69 7.88 14.27 13.60
C LEU A 69 9.24 14.24 12.88
N PRO A 70 9.63 13.07 12.35
CA PRO A 70 10.81 12.98 11.50
C PRO A 70 10.66 13.82 10.22
N LYS A 71 11.74 14.42 9.75
CA LYS A 71 11.75 15.27 8.54
C LYS A 71 11.29 14.51 7.27
N VAL A 72 11.46 13.20 7.24
CA VAL A 72 11.06 12.36 6.12
C VAL A 72 9.54 12.14 6.03
N ILE A 73 8.78 12.56 7.03
CA ILE A 73 7.33 12.44 7.07
C ILE A 73 6.67 13.62 6.37
N ASN A 74 5.81 13.31 5.41
CA ASN A 74 4.92 14.30 4.79
C ASN A 74 3.58 14.34 5.54
N LEU A 75 3.26 15.46 6.16
CA LEU A 75 2.06 15.64 6.97
C LEU A 75 0.76 15.53 6.17
N ALA A 76 0.78 15.84 4.89
CA ALA A 76 -0.37 15.66 4.01
C ALA A 76 -0.66 14.16 3.70
N GLY A 77 0.19 13.25 4.19
CA GLY A 77 0.05 11.82 4.05
C GLY A 77 0.46 11.28 2.69
N GLY A 78 0.00 10.07 2.40
CA GLY A 78 0.17 9.41 1.09
C GLY A 78 1.52 8.69 0.89
N PRO A 79 1.80 8.25 -0.34
CA PRO A 79 2.97 7.43 -0.63
C PRO A 79 4.27 8.24 -0.66
N ILE A 80 5.37 7.59 -0.29
CA ILE A 80 6.74 8.03 -0.51
C ILE A 80 7.46 6.90 -1.24
N SER A 81 7.99 7.19 -2.43
CA SER A 81 8.69 6.22 -3.27
C SER A 81 10.15 6.07 -2.83
N ILE A 82 10.61 4.84 -2.64
CA ILE A 82 11.99 4.51 -2.31
C ILE A 82 12.49 3.47 -3.31
N ASN A 83 13.44 3.86 -4.12
CA ASN A 83 14.06 2.97 -5.08
C ASN A 83 15.05 2.01 -4.40
N ALA A 84 15.00 0.73 -4.80
CA ALA A 84 15.90 -0.32 -4.36
C ALA A 84 16.32 -1.18 -5.56
N ILE A 85 17.54 -1.71 -5.53
CA ILE A 85 18.04 -2.61 -6.56
C ILE A 85 17.55 -4.02 -6.25
N MET A 86 16.66 -4.57 -7.09
CA MET A 86 16.10 -5.89 -6.90
C MET A 86 16.34 -6.75 -8.14
N LYS A 87 16.80 -8.00 -7.92
CA LYS A 87 16.91 -8.99 -9.00
C LYS A 87 15.54 -9.56 -9.32
N ASN A 88 15.35 -9.93 -10.59
CA ASN A 88 14.17 -10.69 -11.01
C ASN A 88 14.06 -11.98 -10.16
N ASP A 89 12.83 -12.35 -9.81
CA ASP A 89 12.49 -13.53 -9.01
C ASP A 89 13.03 -13.57 -7.56
N ASP A 90 13.72 -12.52 -7.09
CA ASP A 90 14.16 -12.46 -5.71
C ASP A 90 12.99 -12.14 -4.76
N LYS A 91 12.69 -13.09 -3.87
CA LYS A 91 11.70 -12.93 -2.79
C LYS A 91 12.34 -12.46 -1.46
N SER A 92 13.63 -12.20 -1.45
CA SER A 92 14.39 -11.77 -0.28
C SER A 92 15.44 -10.71 -0.66
N PRO A 93 15.02 -9.59 -1.30
CA PRO A 93 15.92 -8.60 -1.85
C PRO A 93 16.68 -7.87 -0.73
N LEU A 94 17.99 -8.11 -0.62
CA LEU A 94 18.81 -7.54 0.45
C LEU A 94 18.85 -6.02 0.42
N ASP A 95 18.94 -5.41 -0.78
CA ASP A 95 18.89 -3.94 -0.86
C ASP A 95 17.52 -3.39 -0.45
N GLY A 96 16.43 -4.09 -0.78
CA GLY A 96 15.11 -3.76 -0.28
C GLY A 96 15.04 -3.83 1.26
N PHE A 97 15.66 -4.84 1.89
CA PHE A 97 15.74 -4.95 3.35
C PHE A 97 16.56 -3.81 3.97
N TYR A 98 17.68 -3.46 3.31
CA TYR A 98 18.51 -2.33 3.73
C TYR A 98 17.73 -1.01 3.66
N LYS A 99 16.98 -0.76 2.58
CA LYS A 99 16.10 0.42 2.46
C LYS A 99 15.03 0.45 3.53
N VAL A 100 14.40 -0.69 3.83
CA VAL A 100 13.44 -0.80 4.96
C VAL A 100 14.10 -0.40 6.27
N LYS A 101 15.32 -0.92 6.55
CA LYS A 101 16.08 -0.53 7.74
C LYS A 101 16.38 0.96 7.79
N GLN A 102 16.85 1.56 6.69
CA GLN A 102 17.12 3.00 6.62
C GLN A 102 15.88 3.85 6.95
N ILE A 103 14.69 3.45 6.47
CA ILE A 103 13.44 4.12 6.81
C ILE A 103 13.17 4.01 8.30
N ILE A 104 13.31 2.82 8.87
CA ILE A 104 13.10 2.57 10.31
C ILE A 104 14.05 3.44 11.15
N ASP A 105 15.33 3.42 10.82
CA ASP A 105 16.35 4.23 11.53
C ASP A 105 16.02 5.74 11.50
N ALA A 106 15.41 6.21 10.40
CA ALA A 106 15.04 7.62 10.25
C ALA A 106 13.76 8.02 11.02
N ILE A 107 12.93 7.05 11.48
CA ILE A 107 11.65 7.38 12.11
C ILE A 107 11.49 6.83 13.53
N SER A 108 12.27 5.83 13.94
CA SER A 108 12.03 5.06 15.18
C SER A 108 12.27 5.82 16.46
N ASP A 109 13.04 6.91 16.43
CA ASP A 109 13.22 7.81 17.58
C ASP A 109 11.96 8.61 17.94
N LYS A 110 11.04 8.76 16.99
CA LYS A 110 9.84 9.60 17.11
C LYS A 110 8.53 8.87 16.85
N ILE A 111 8.57 7.75 16.15
CA ILE A 111 7.40 6.90 15.86
C ILE A 111 7.58 5.56 16.60
N PRO A 112 6.71 5.23 17.57
CA PRO A 112 6.79 3.98 18.30
C PRO A 112 6.71 2.76 17.38
N SER A 113 7.42 1.68 17.70
CA SER A 113 7.46 0.46 16.89
C SER A 113 6.07 -0.16 16.63
N ASN A 114 5.13 -0.01 17.56
CA ASN A 114 3.75 -0.48 17.41
C ASN A 114 2.93 0.35 16.42
N ASP A 115 3.38 1.56 16.09
CA ASP A 115 2.77 2.45 15.11
C ASP A 115 3.43 2.37 13.74
N ILE A 116 4.38 1.43 13.56
CA ILE A 116 5.03 1.10 12.30
C ILE A 116 4.62 -0.31 11.87
N LEU A 117 4.24 -0.46 10.60
CA LEU A 117 3.87 -1.75 10.02
C LEU A 117 4.62 -1.96 8.71
N ILE A 118 5.31 -3.09 8.60
CA ILE A 118 5.95 -3.50 7.35
C ILE A 118 5.03 -4.50 6.64
N ILE A 119 4.77 -4.24 5.37
CA ILE A 119 3.87 -5.03 4.52
C ILE A 119 4.66 -5.58 3.34
N THR A 120 4.49 -6.86 3.04
CA THR A 120 5.13 -7.49 1.88
C THR A 120 4.24 -8.57 1.28
N PRO A 121 4.37 -8.90 -0.02
CA PRO A 121 3.43 -9.80 -0.68
C PRO A 121 3.53 -11.26 -0.26
N PHE A 122 4.73 -11.75 0.12
CA PHE A 122 4.97 -13.18 0.30
C PHE A 122 5.38 -13.57 1.72
N ASN A 123 4.89 -14.73 2.19
CA ASN A 123 5.33 -15.30 3.47
C ASN A 123 6.85 -15.56 3.52
N LYS A 124 7.49 -15.92 2.40
CA LYS A 124 8.95 -16.08 2.32
C LYS A 124 9.65 -14.76 2.63
N THR A 125 9.22 -13.66 2.03
CA THR A 125 9.74 -12.32 2.29
C THR A 125 9.52 -11.91 3.75
N VAL A 126 8.33 -12.19 4.33
CA VAL A 126 8.06 -11.94 5.76
C VAL A 126 9.09 -12.65 6.63
N LYS A 127 9.34 -13.95 6.39
CA LYS A 127 10.29 -14.75 7.20
C LYS A 127 11.72 -14.21 7.09
N SER A 128 12.19 -13.95 5.85
CA SER A 128 13.54 -13.44 5.60
C SER A 128 13.74 -12.04 6.17
N LEU A 129 12.75 -11.15 6.02
CA LEU A 129 12.84 -9.79 6.54
C LEU A 129 12.79 -9.78 8.07
N LYS A 130 11.93 -10.59 8.71
CA LYS A 130 11.93 -10.74 10.18
C LYS A 130 13.29 -11.18 10.70
N LYS A 131 13.92 -12.18 10.06
CA LYS A 131 15.27 -12.62 10.44
C LYS A 131 16.27 -11.47 10.33
N TYR A 132 16.28 -10.76 9.22
CA TYR A 132 17.16 -9.60 8.99
C TYR A 132 16.95 -8.49 10.05
N LEU A 133 15.70 -8.18 10.41
CA LEU A 133 15.40 -7.17 11.42
C LEU A 133 15.87 -7.59 12.81
N VAL A 134 15.66 -8.85 13.20
CA VAL A 134 16.16 -9.39 14.49
C VAL A 134 17.68 -9.32 14.58
N GLU A 135 18.40 -9.69 13.51
CA GLU A 135 19.86 -9.57 13.42
C GLU A 135 20.36 -8.14 13.56
N ASN A 136 19.49 -7.15 13.28
CA ASN A 136 19.76 -5.71 13.46
C ASN A 136 19.13 -5.11 14.72
N ASN A 137 18.67 -5.92 15.67
CA ASN A 137 18.01 -5.50 16.92
C ASN A 137 16.74 -4.66 16.70
N ILE A 138 16.01 -4.89 15.62
CA ILE A 138 14.77 -4.17 15.27
C ILE A 138 13.57 -5.09 15.51
N ASN A 139 12.63 -4.63 16.38
CA ASN A 139 11.39 -5.35 16.66
C ASN A 139 10.18 -4.57 16.12
N ILE A 140 9.85 -4.80 14.85
CA ILE A 140 8.70 -4.19 14.17
C ILE A 140 7.86 -5.29 13.51
N ASN A 141 6.55 -5.10 13.51
CA ASN A 141 5.62 -6.07 12.93
C ASN A 141 5.73 -6.12 11.40
N VAL A 142 5.94 -7.32 10.87
CA VAL A 142 5.99 -7.61 9.42
C VAL A 142 4.88 -8.58 9.06
N GLU A 143 4.03 -8.21 8.10
CA GLU A 143 2.87 -8.99 7.68
C GLU A 143 2.74 -9.08 6.17
N THR A 144 1.96 -10.05 5.71
CA THR A 144 1.56 -10.10 4.31
C THR A 144 0.41 -9.13 4.01
N ILE A 145 0.27 -8.73 2.74
CA ILE A 145 -0.81 -7.84 2.27
C ILE A 145 -2.19 -8.35 2.70
N ASP A 146 -2.42 -9.65 2.61
CA ASP A 146 -3.73 -10.25 2.92
C ASP A 146 -4.06 -10.23 4.43
N ARG A 147 -3.04 -10.13 5.31
CA ARG A 147 -3.22 -10.10 6.78
C ARG A 147 -3.35 -8.70 7.37
N VAL A 148 -3.15 -7.66 6.59
CA VAL A 148 -3.20 -6.28 7.09
C VAL A 148 -4.55 -5.61 6.91
N GLN A 149 -5.53 -6.31 6.35
CA GLN A 149 -6.88 -5.78 6.21
C GLN A 149 -7.46 -5.43 7.59
N GLY A 150 -8.00 -4.22 7.73
CA GLY A 150 -8.50 -3.70 9.00
C GLY A 150 -7.47 -3.01 9.90
N LYS A 151 -6.18 -3.28 9.76
CA LYS A 151 -5.12 -2.60 10.54
C LYS A 151 -4.98 -1.13 10.11
N THR A 152 -4.63 -0.27 11.06
CA THR A 152 -4.29 1.14 10.82
C THR A 152 -3.12 1.52 11.72
N VAL A 153 -2.07 2.12 11.15
CA VAL A 153 -0.84 2.55 11.84
C VAL A 153 -0.50 3.98 11.48
N GLU A 154 0.47 4.59 12.14
CA GLU A 154 0.94 5.92 11.75
C GLU A 154 1.77 5.85 10.46
N VAL A 155 2.67 4.88 10.36
CA VAL A 155 3.55 4.70 9.19
C VAL A 155 3.49 3.25 8.70
N ALA A 156 3.30 3.08 7.41
CA ALA A 156 3.44 1.78 6.75
C ALA A 156 4.68 1.77 5.84
N ILE A 157 5.37 0.64 5.78
CA ILE A 157 6.47 0.39 4.83
C ILE A 157 6.04 -0.78 3.96
N LEU A 158 5.78 -0.53 2.68
CA LEU A 158 5.39 -1.54 1.71
C LEU A 158 6.61 -1.95 0.90
N LEU A 159 7.13 -3.14 1.15
CA LEU A 159 8.22 -3.73 0.37
C LEU A 159 7.65 -4.59 -0.76
N LEU A 160 7.80 -4.15 -1.99
CA LEU A 160 7.37 -4.84 -3.20
C LEU A 160 8.57 -5.45 -3.92
N CYS A 161 8.70 -6.78 -3.85
CA CYS A 161 9.68 -7.50 -4.66
C CYS A 161 9.24 -7.49 -6.13
N ASN A 162 10.17 -7.37 -7.07
CA ASN A 162 9.91 -7.40 -8.51
C ASN A 162 9.06 -8.63 -8.91
N SER A 163 9.43 -9.83 -8.46
CA SER A 163 8.69 -11.08 -8.69
C SER A 163 7.24 -11.08 -8.19
N SER A 164 6.83 -10.06 -7.45
CA SER A 164 5.48 -9.95 -6.87
C SER A 164 4.53 -9.06 -7.65
N TYR A 165 5.01 -8.30 -8.64
CA TYR A 165 4.21 -7.23 -9.25
C TYR A 165 2.90 -7.73 -9.85
N PHE A 166 2.89 -8.85 -10.56
CA PHE A 166 1.66 -9.44 -11.11
C PHE A 166 0.60 -9.76 -10.03
N PHE A 167 1.04 -9.94 -8.77
CA PHE A 167 0.17 -10.26 -7.63
C PHE A 167 -0.16 -9.01 -6.80
N SER A 168 0.86 -8.25 -6.42
CA SER A 168 0.74 -7.11 -5.49
C SER A 168 0.13 -5.87 -6.15
N LEU A 169 0.29 -5.72 -7.47
CA LEU A 169 -0.28 -4.60 -8.23
C LEU A 169 -1.74 -4.86 -8.69
N LYS A 170 -2.36 -5.98 -8.28
CA LYS A 170 -3.81 -6.12 -8.44
C LYS A 170 -4.52 -5.05 -7.60
N GLN A 171 -5.47 -4.34 -8.22
CA GLN A 171 -6.11 -3.14 -7.68
C GLN A 171 -6.51 -3.27 -6.21
N LYS A 172 -7.23 -4.32 -5.82
CA LYS A 172 -7.69 -4.53 -4.44
C LYS A 172 -6.53 -4.64 -3.45
N ARG A 173 -5.51 -5.45 -3.77
CA ARG A 173 -4.33 -5.65 -2.91
C ARG A 173 -3.50 -4.40 -2.78
N PHE A 174 -3.27 -3.73 -3.91
CA PHE A 174 -2.51 -2.48 -3.92
C PHE A 174 -3.21 -1.40 -3.10
N ASN A 175 -4.53 -1.20 -3.29
CA ASN A 175 -5.31 -0.27 -2.49
C ASN A 175 -5.26 -0.62 -0.98
N VAL A 176 -5.41 -1.89 -0.62
CA VAL A 176 -5.32 -2.33 0.79
C VAL A 176 -3.94 -2.01 1.36
N SER A 177 -2.86 -2.32 0.67
CA SER A 177 -1.49 -2.13 1.18
C SER A 177 -1.08 -0.67 1.29
N THR A 178 -1.51 0.19 0.35
CA THR A 178 -1.15 1.62 0.33
C THR A 178 -2.03 2.51 1.19
N SER A 179 -3.14 1.99 1.72
CA SER A 179 -4.10 2.74 2.53
C SER A 179 -4.10 2.37 4.02
N ARG A 180 -3.00 1.81 4.56
CA ARG A 180 -2.93 1.37 5.97
C ARG A 180 -2.42 2.44 6.93
N SER A 181 -1.70 3.45 6.45
CA SER A 181 -1.10 4.49 7.29
C SER A 181 -1.98 5.72 7.44
N ARG A 182 -1.85 6.41 8.58
CA ARG A 182 -2.41 7.75 8.78
C ARG A 182 -1.49 8.82 8.19
N LEU A 183 -0.19 8.68 8.38
CA LEU A 183 0.83 9.57 7.82
C LEU A 183 1.27 9.05 6.45
N ASN A 184 2.34 8.30 6.37
CA ASN A 184 2.90 7.90 5.08
C ASN A 184 2.96 6.38 4.90
N THR A 185 2.84 5.97 3.64
CA THR A 185 3.25 4.63 3.18
C THR A 185 4.52 4.77 2.36
N PHE A 186 5.67 4.36 2.91
CA PHE A 186 6.90 4.22 2.15
C PHE A 186 6.79 2.99 1.26
N ILE A 187 6.91 3.18 -0.06
CA ILE A 187 6.86 2.09 -1.04
C ILE A 187 8.27 1.82 -1.52
N VAL A 188 8.85 0.72 -1.05
CA VAL A 188 10.18 0.24 -1.46
C VAL A 188 9.99 -0.68 -2.65
N HIS A 189 10.57 -0.32 -3.80
CA HIS A 189 10.40 -1.00 -5.08
C HIS A 189 11.61 -0.79 -5.98
N ASP A 190 11.72 -1.51 -7.08
CA ASP A 190 12.65 -1.19 -8.17
C ASP A 190 12.00 -0.31 -9.26
N GLU A 191 12.79 0.16 -10.20
CA GLU A 191 12.31 1.05 -11.27
C GLU A 191 11.30 0.38 -12.21
N ASN A 192 11.30 -0.94 -12.32
CA ASN A 192 10.41 -1.67 -13.21
C ASN A 192 8.94 -1.53 -12.83
N ILE A 193 8.64 -1.17 -11.57
CA ILE A 193 7.25 -0.99 -11.12
C ILE A 193 6.47 -0.02 -12.02
N PHE A 194 7.14 0.99 -12.58
CA PHE A 194 6.49 2.01 -13.39
C PHE A 194 6.16 1.55 -14.81
N SER A 195 6.76 0.46 -15.29
CA SER A 195 6.52 -0.13 -16.62
C SER A 195 5.59 -1.35 -16.60
N GLU A 196 5.30 -1.89 -15.41
CA GLU A 196 4.53 -3.14 -15.25
C GLU A 196 3.05 -3.04 -15.63
N LEU A 197 2.49 -1.86 -15.63
CA LEU A 197 1.06 -1.66 -15.87
C LEU A 197 0.78 -0.59 -16.91
N SER A 198 -0.30 -0.79 -17.67
CA SER A 198 -0.85 0.24 -18.52
C SER A 198 -1.19 1.50 -17.70
N ASN A 199 -0.84 2.67 -18.25
CA ASN A 199 -1.16 3.98 -17.68
C ASN A 199 -2.68 4.21 -17.49
N ASN A 200 -3.50 3.42 -18.18
CA ASN A 200 -4.96 3.50 -18.08
C ASN A 200 -5.51 2.69 -16.88
N SER A 201 -4.75 1.76 -16.32
CA SER A 201 -5.17 1.05 -15.11
C SER A 201 -5.18 1.99 -13.89
N LEU A 202 -6.04 1.71 -12.90
CA LEU A 202 -6.11 2.55 -11.69
C LEU A 202 -4.79 2.53 -10.89
N VAL A 203 -4.13 1.38 -10.81
CA VAL A 203 -2.81 1.27 -10.17
C VAL A 203 -1.75 2.00 -11.00
N GLY A 204 -1.79 1.91 -12.34
CA GLY A 204 -0.91 2.67 -13.23
C GLY A 204 -1.07 4.18 -13.04
N LYS A 205 -2.30 4.69 -12.92
CA LYS A 205 -2.56 6.10 -12.60
C LYS A 205 -1.95 6.51 -11.26
N TYR A 206 -2.09 5.68 -10.22
CA TYR A 206 -1.48 5.92 -8.91
C TYR A 206 0.05 5.98 -9.00
N LEU A 207 0.68 5.02 -9.69
CA LEU A 207 2.14 4.96 -9.86
C LEU A 207 2.66 6.14 -10.68
N ASN A 208 1.94 6.57 -11.73
CA ASN A 208 2.30 7.75 -12.52
C ASN A 208 2.24 9.04 -11.71
N MET A 209 1.22 9.20 -10.85
CA MET A 209 1.17 10.34 -9.92
C MET A 209 2.41 10.36 -9.03
N MET A 210 2.81 9.20 -8.49
CA MET A 210 3.97 9.06 -7.63
C MET A 210 5.28 9.36 -8.38
N LYS A 211 5.44 8.84 -9.59
CA LYS A 211 6.59 9.13 -10.46
C LYS A 211 6.73 10.62 -10.77
N ASN A 212 5.63 11.27 -11.13
CA ASN A 212 5.62 12.69 -11.48
C ASN A 212 5.92 13.61 -10.28
N GLU A 213 5.49 13.25 -9.07
CA GLU A 213 5.86 14.01 -7.87
C GLU A 213 7.35 13.87 -7.54
N ASN A 214 7.94 12.69 -7.68
CA ASN A 214 9.37 12.49 -7.45
C ASN A 214 10.24 13.30 -8.43
N LEU A 215 9.83 13.39 -9.70
CA LEU A 215 10.55 14.19 -10.71
C LEU A 215 10.55 15.68 -10.38
N LYS A 216 9.47 16.21 -9.81
CA LYS A 216 9.40 17.63 -9.36
C LYS A 216 10.35 17.89 -8.19
N LEU A 217 10.45 16.99 -7.22
CA LEU A 217 11.36 17.11 -6.09
C LEU A 217 12.86 17.08 -6.48
N ILE A 218 13.19 16.46 -7.62
CA ILE A 218 14.57 16.42 -8.16
C ILE A 218 14.87 17.66 -9.01
N GLY A 219 13.85 18.26 -9.64
CA GLY A 219 14.01 19.45 -10.50
C GLY A 219 14.07 20.79 -9.76
N ASP A 220 13.68 20.81 -8.48
CA ASP A 220 13.65 22.03 -7.65
C ASP A 220 14.92 22.18 -6.75
N ASN A 221 15.96 21.35 -6.95
CA ASN A 221 17.28 21.43 -6.36
C ASN A 221 18.33 21.74 -7.44
#